data_750c37f20a56643e7b026faf46123d84
#
_entry.id   750c37f20a56643e7b026faf46123d84
#
_cell.length_a   1.000
_cell.length_b   1.000
_cell.length_c   1.000
_cell.angle_alpha   90.00
_cell.angle_beta   90.00
_cell.angle_gamma   90.00
#
_symmetry.space_group_name_H-M   'P 1'
#
loop_
_entity.id
_entity.type
_entity.pdbx_description
1 polymer ?
#
loop_
_entity_poly.entity_id
_entity_poly.type
_entity_poly.pdbx_seq_one_letter_code
_entity_poly.pdbx_strand_id
1 'polypeptide(L)'
;MGVRLAEVIGVLDEAYPPGLAQSWDSVGLVCGDPADVVDSVTVAIDATPAVVDEVPEASLLLAHHPLLLRGVDTVAASTPKGALVHGLIRTGRSLFTAHTNADSATPGVSDALAGALGLTVEAVLDPHAGVTVLDKWVIYVPRENSEAVQAAVFAAGAGHIGDYSHCSWSVAGTGQFLPQDGASPAIGSVGTVERVAEDRVEVVAPVRARTAVLAAMRSAHPYEEPAFDIFALVPPPAGTGLGRIGRLPRPEPLSAFVARVRAALPETSAGVRAAGDPDLPVSRVAVCGGSGDSLLGTVAAADVQAYLTADLRHHPADEHRRASEVALIDVAHWASEFPWCGQAAEVLRSRFRGSLPVRVATVRTDPWNLESGPEHRTGEISHEG
;
A
#
# COMPACT_ATOMS: atom_id res chain seq x y z
N MET A 1 2.43 35.59 6.46
CA MET A 1 0.96 35.43 6.35
C MET A 1 0.70 33.93 6.50
N GLY A 2 -0.15 33.53 7.45
CA GLY A 2 -0.47 32.12 7.64
C GLY A 2 -1.34 31.56 6.51
N VAL A 3 -1.46 30.25 6.44
CA VAL A 3 -2.24 29.51 5.45
C VAL A 3 -3.44 28.86 6.16
N ARG A 4 -4.60 28.78 5.50
CA ARG A 4 -5.74 28.06 6.10
C ARG A 4 -5.42 26.59 6.32
N LEU A 5 -5.79 26.07 7.46
CA LEU A 5 -5.58 24.64 7.77
C LEU A 5 -6.26 23.74 6.72
N ALA A 6 -7.45 24.09 6.23
CA ALA A 6 -8.12 23.36 5.16
C ALA A 6 -7.28 23.24 3.87
N GLU A 7 -6.47 24.27 3.53
CA GLU A 7 -5.60 24.21 2.35
C GLU A 7 -4.42 23.24 2.58
N VAL A 8 -3.90 23.22 3.81
CA VAL A 8 -2.82 22.27 4.17
C VAL A 8 -3.36 20.85 4.18
N ILE A 9 -4.55 20.63 4.74
CA ILE A 9 -5.24 19.33 4.72
C ILE A 9 -5.45 18.85 3.28
N GLY A 10 -5.93 19.74 2.38
CA GLY A 10 -6.13 19.38 0.97
C GLY A 10 -4.84 18.87 0.28
N VAL A 11 -3.69 19.47 0.59
CA VAL A 11 -2.39 19.01 0.09
C VAL A 11 -1.99 17.66 0.68
N LEU A 12 -2.27 17.44 1.96
CA LEU A 12 -1.97 16.17 2.63
C LEU A 12 -2.89 15.06 2.13
N ASP A 13 -4.18 15.32 1.91
CA ASP A 13 -5.13 14.35 1.35
C ASP A 13 -4.83 14.01 -0.12
N GLU A 14 -4.28 14.96 -0.88
CA GLU A 14 -3.78 14.69 -2.24
C GLU A 14 -2.53 13.80 -2.22
N ALA A 15 -1.58 14.07 -1.33
CA ALA A 15 -0.34 13.30 -1.21
C ALA A 15 -0.57 11.92 -0.57
N TYR A 16 -1.42 11.85 0.43
CA TYR A 16 -1.74 10.67 1.23
C TYR A 16 -3.24 10.43 1.29
N PRO A 17 -3.89 10.00 0.19
CA PRO A 17 -5.33 9.87 0.11
C PRO A 17 -5.92 9.03 1.25
N PRO A 18 -6.94 9.51 1.98
CA PRO A 18 -7.55 8.76 3.09
C PRO A 18 -8.07 7.37 2.69
N GLY A 19 -8.46 7.20 1.42
CA GLY A 19 -8.92 5.92 0.88
C GLY A 19 -7.84 4.84 0.79
N LEU A 20 -6.56 5.18 1.00
CA LEU A 20 -5.45 4.23 1.08
C LEU A 20 -5.22 3.70 2.49
N ALA A 21 -5.89 4.26 3.51
CA ALA A 21 -5.74 3.80 4.88
C ALA A 21 -6.34 2.41 5.07
N GLN A 22 -5.71 1.62 5.95
CA GLN A 22 -6.25 0.33 6.39
C GLN A 22 -7.57 0.55 7.16
N SER A 23 -8.50 -0.40 7.05
CA SER A 23 -9.85 -0.28 7.61
C SER A 23 -9.92 -0.11 9.14
N TRP A 24 -8.86 -0.48 9.84
CA TRP A 24 -8.72 -0.36 11.31
C TRP A 24 -8.05 0.93 11.75
N ASP A 25 -7.53 1.72 10.81
CA ASP A 25 -6.70 2.90 11.07
C ASP A 25 -7.52 4.16 11.33
N SER A 26 -6.86 5.22 11.82
CA SER A 26 -7.45 6.52 12.12
C SER A 26 -6.53 7.62 11.59
N VAL A 27 -6.83 8.14 10.41
CA VAL A 27 -6.05 9.17 9.71
C VAL A 27 -6.83 10.46 9.55
N GLY A 28 -6.15 11.55 9.20
CA GLY A 28 -6.74 12.85 8.97
C GLY A 28 -6.60 13.80 10.15
N LEU A 29 -7.47 14.84 10.21
CA LEU A 29 -7.45 15.85 11.28
C LEU A 29 -7.93 15.25 12.59
N VAL A 30 -7.03 15.22 13.61
CA VAL A 30 -7.31 14.70 14.95
C VAL A 30 -7.91 15.77 15.86
N CYS A 31 -7.34 16.98 15.82
CA CYS A 31 -7.89 18.18 16.48
C CYS A 31 -7.45 19.44 15.74
N GLY A 32 -8.28 20.48 15.80
CA GLY A 32 -8.14 21.75 15.09
C GLY A 32 -9.39 22.09 14.32
N ASP A 33 -9.53 23.34 13.90
CA ASP A 33 -10.62 23.80 13.03
C ASP A 33 -10.05 24.03 11.62
N PRO A 34 -10.61 23.40 10.55
CA PRO A 34 -10.18 23.64 9.18
C PRO A 34 -10.23 25.13 8.73
N ALA A 35 -11.03 25.94 9.40
CA ALA A 35 -11.12 27.38 9.14
C ALA A 35 -9.98 28.18 9.76
N ASP A 36 -9.24 27.62 10.72
CA ASP A 36 -8.10 28.27 11.37
C ASP A 36 -6.98 28.57 10.37
N VAL A 37 -6.18 29.57 10.73
CA VAL A 37 -4.93 29.92 10.03
C VAL A 37 -3.76 29.33 10.80
N VAL A 38 -2.90 28.59 10.10
CA VAL A 38 -1.67 28.05 10.67
C VAL A 38 -0.44 28.80 10.13
N ASP A 39 0.49 29.10 11.04
CA ASP A 39 1.68 29.87 10.73
C ASP A 39 2.87 28.99 10.32
N SER A 40 2.85 27.71 10.71
CA SER A 40 3.90 26.74 10.34
C SER A 40 3.40 25.29 10.46
N VAL A 41 4.17 24.34 9.90
CA VAL A 41 3.97 22.90 10.09
C VAL A 41 5.22 22.28 10.70
N THR A 42 5.03 21.45 11.72
CA THR A 42 6.09 20.56 12.24
C THR A 42 5.72 19.13 11.88
N VAL A 43 6.65 18.40 11.25
CA VAL A 43 6.46 16.98 10.86
C VAL A 43 7.21 16.10 11.86
N ALA A 44 6.57 15.05 12.35
CA ALA A 44 7.14 14.09 13.30
C ALA A 44 6.59 12.68 13.05
N ILE A 45 7.23 11.67 13.64
CA ILE A 45 6.66 10.32 13.66
C ILE A 45 5.57 10.24 14.72
N ASP A 46 5.81 10.70 15.92
CA ASP A 46 4.88 10.57 17.05
C ASP A 46 4.45 11.92 17.61
N ALA A 47 3.20 12.01 18.05
CA ALA A 47 2.68 13.15 18.82
C ALA A 47 2.93 12.93 20.32
N THR A 48 4.18 13.08 20.77
CA THR A 48 4.55 13.00 22.20
C THR A 48 4.55 14.39 22.86
N PRO A 49 4.52 14.48 24.20
CA PRO A 49 4.66 15.77 24.89
C PRO A 49 5.91 16.55 24.46
N ALA A 50 7.04 15.88 24.37
CA ALA A 50 8.31 16.50 23.97
C ALA A 50 8.29 17.05 22.54
N VAL A 51 7.61 16.36 21.59
CA VAL A 51 7.40 16.87 20.23
C VAL A 51 6.44 18.05 20.23
N VAL A 52 5.33 17.97 20.98
CA VAL A 52 4.36 19.07 21.08
C VAL A 52 5.01 20.34 21.65
N ASP A 53 5.95 20.22 22.58
CA ASP A 53 6.70 21.36 23.13
C ASP A 53 7.58 22.04 22.06
N GLU A 54 8.05 21.32 21.04
CA GLU A 54 8.76 21.92 19.90
C GLU A 54 7.82 22.64 18.91
N VAL A 55 6.52 22.31 18.86
CA VAL A 55 5.58 22.89 17.90
C VAL A 55 5.24 24.32 18.29
N PRO A 56 5.40 25.33 17.41
CA PRO A 56 4.94 26.69 17.72
C PRO A 56 3.43 26.75 17.94
N GLU A 57 2.97 27.78 18.70
CA GLU A 57 1.54 28.07 18.78
C GLU A 57 0.96 28.41 17.39
N ALA A 58 -0.34 28.28 17.22
CA ALA A 58 -1.05 28.51 15.96
C ALA A 58 -0.45 27.75 14.77
N SER A 59 -0.01 26.51 14.98
CA SER A 59 0.68 25.68 13.97
C SER A 59 0.09 24.27 13.89
N LEU A 60 0.38 23.58 12.78
CA LEU A 60 0.01 22.19 12.58
C LEU A 60 1.17 21.26 12.99
N LEU A 61 0.87 20.24 13.79
CA LEU A 61 1.68 19.05 13.94
C LEU A 61 1.16 17.98 12.93
N LEU A 62 1.97 17.63 11.96
CA LEU A 62 1.77 16.47 11.11
C LEU A 62 2.51 15.29 11.74
N ALA A 63 1.77 14.32 12.25
CA ALA A 63 2.33 13.09 12.83
C ALA A 63 2.05 11.90 11.91
N HIS A 64 3.00 10.95 11.87
CA HIS A 64 2.77 9.67 11.21
C HIS A 64 1.84 8.80 12.04
N HIS A 65 2.21 8.53 13.28
CA HIS A 65 1.43 7.69 14.17
C HIS A 65 0.19 8.37 14.73
N PRO A 66 -0.98 7.70 14.71
CA PRO A 66 -2.22 8.26 15.25
C PRO A 66 -2.19 8.32 16.78
N LEU A 67 -2.38 9.53 17.34
CA LEU A 67 -2.56 9.71 18.77
C LEU A 67 -3.78 8.92 19.29
N LEU A 68 -4.87 8.91 18.51
CA LEU A 68 -6.14 8.28 18.84
C LEU A 68 -6.47 7.17 17.84
N LEU A 69 -5.65 6.09 17.82
CA LEU A 69 -5.86 4.94 16.93
C LEU A 69 -7.19 4.21 17.20
N ARG A 70 -7.66 4.23 18.44
CA ARG A 70 -8.94 3.65 18.83
C ARG A 70 -9.84 4.73 19.38
N GLY A 71 -11.15 4.57 19.22
CA GLY A 71 -12.14 5.46 19.82
C GLY A 71 -11.89 5.68 21.32
N VAL A 72 -12.11 6.91 21.79
CA VAL A 72 -11.94 7.28 23.19
C VAL A 72 -13.25 7.82 23.73
N ASP A 73 -13.57 7.46 24.99
CA ASP A 73 -14.77 7.93 25.66
C ASP A 73 -14.54 9.27 26.39
N THR A 74 -13.28 9.68 26.53
CA THR A 74 -12.91 10.93 27.21
C THR A 74 -11.59 11.48 26.69
N VAL A 75 -11.51 12.81 26.62
CA VAL A 75 -10.28 13.57 26.37
C VAL A 75 -9.89 14.41 27.60
N ALA A 76 -10.31 13.98 28.81
CA ALA A 76 -9.96 14.68 30.04
C ALA A 76 -8.44 14.82 30.20
N ALA A 77 -7.97 16.02 30.65
CA ALA A 77 -6.55 16.29 30.82
C ALA A 77 -5.87 15.46 31.92
N SER A 78 -6.65 14.69 32.68
CA SER A 78 -6.14 13.72 33.65
C SER A 78 -5.62 12.43 33.03
N THR A 79 -5.82 12.21 31.74
CA THR A 79 -5.26 11.08 30.97
C THR A 79 -4.10 11.55 30.10
N PRO A 80 -3.08 10.71 29.81
CA PRO A 80 -1.94 11.11 28.98
C PRO A 80 -2.34 11.67 27.61
N LYS A 81 -3.23 10.97 26.89
CA LYS A 81 -3.73 11.41 25.56
C LYS A 81 -4.61 12.65 25.68
N GLY A 82 -5.48 12.71 26.68
CA GLY A 82 -6.30 13.87 26.96
C GLY A 82 -5.49 15.12 27.28
N ALA A 83 -4.42 15.00 28.04
CA ALA A 83 -3.50 16.11 28.35
C ALA A 83 -2.89 16.69 27.07
N LEU A 84 -2.47 15.83 26.12
CA LEU A 84 -1.95 16.27 24.81
C LEU A 84 -3.02 17.01 24.00
N VAL A 85 -4.21 16.45 23.88
CA VAL A 85 -5.32 17.09 23.14
C VAL A 85 -5.66 18.44 23.76
N HIS A 86 -5.76 18.51 25.09
CA HIS A 86 -5.96 19.80 25.82
C HIS A 86 -4.83 20.79 25.55
N GLY A 87 -3.59 20.34 25.57
CA GLY A 87 -2.42 21.18 25.29
C GLY A 87 -2.47 21.78 23.90
N LEU A 88 -2.75 20.95 22.89
CA LEU A 88 -2.87 21.36 21.49
C LEU A 88 -3.99 22.41 21.32
N ILE A 89 -5.20 22.11 21.78
CA ILE A 89 -6.37 23.00 21.62
C ILE A 89 -6.14 24.35 22.33
N ARG A 90 -5.65 24.34 23.56
CA ARG A 90 -5.45 25.57 24.36
C ARG A 90 -4.40 26.50 23.80
N THR A 91 -3.48 25.99 23.00
CA THR A 91 -2.38 26.74 22.38
C THR A 91 -2.62 27.00 20.89
N GLY A 92 -3.84 26.73 20.39
CA GLY A 92 -4.19 26.92 18.98
C GLY A 92 -3.40 26.04 18.03
N ARG A 93 -2.87 24.90 18.51
CA ARG A 93 -2.17 23.92 17.68
C ARG A 93 -3.15 22.90 17.14
N SER A 94 -2.95 22.49 15.89
CA SER A 94 -3.71 21.41 15.26
C SER A 94 -2.87 20.16 15.12
N LEU A 95 -3.51 18.99 15.08
CA LEU A 95 -2.86 17.69 14.85
C LEU A 95 -3.52 16.98 13.68
N PHE A 96 -2.71 16.61 12.70
CA PHE A 96 -3.10 15.76 11.57
C PHE A 96 -2.28 14.48 11.55
N THR A 97 -2.90 13.35 11.21
CA THR A 97 -2.24 12.04 11.11
C THR A 97 -2.26 11.53 9.68
N ALA A 98 -1.09 11.13 9.18
CA ALA A 98 -0.93 10.39 7.93
C ALA A 98 -0.14 9.10 8.23
N HIS A 99 -0.84 8.00 8.38
CA HIS A 99 -0.32 6.71 8.86
C HIS A 99 -0.34 5.66 7.73
N THR A 100 -1.20 4.65 7.77
CA THR A 100 -1.19 3.59 6.75
C THR A 100 -1.57 4.09 5.35
N ASN A 101 -2.25 5.22 5.22
CA ASN A 101 -2.42 5.91 3.95
C ASN A 101 -1.09 6.47 3.41
N ALA A 102 -0.19 6.96 4.28
CA ALA A 102 1.15 7.38 3.89
C ALA A 102 2.07 6.18 3.61
N ASP A 103 1.90 5.04 4.32
CA ASP A 103 2.61 3.79 4.02
C ASP A 103 2.29 3.28 2.61
N SER A 104 1.02 3.42 2.22
CA SER A 104 0.49 2.93 0.94
C SER A 104 0.67 3.91 -0.22
N ALA A 105 0.86 5.20 0.04
CA ALA A 105 0.98 6.25 -0.98
C ALA A 105 2.24 6.10 -1.84
N THR A 106 2.27 6.82 -2.97
CA THR A 106 3.44 6.94 -3.85
C THR A 106 3.63 8.42 -4.27
N PRO A 107 4.70 9.07 -3.80
CA PRO A 107 5.70 8.58 -2.86
C PRO A 107 5.16 8.47 -1.42
N GLY A 108 5.57 7.44 -0.69
CA GLY A 108 5.16 7.15 0.69
C GLY A 108 6.33 6.83 1.62
N VAL A 109 6.01 6.26 2.80
CA VAL A 109 7.01 5.94 3.85
C VAL A 109 8.10 5.01 3.33
N SER A 110 7.73 3.94 2.63
CA SER A 110 8.69 2.98 2.10
C SER A 110 9.48 3.51 0.89
N ASP A 111 8.97 4.53 0.16
CA ASP A 111 9.75 5.25 -0.86
C ASP A 111 10.85 6.10 -0.21
N ALA A 112 10.52 6.80 0.89
CA ALA A 112 11.48 7.59 1.64
C ALA A 112 12.58 6.70 2.24
N LEU A 113 12.20 5.54 2.80
CA LEU A 113 13.15 4.56 3.32
C LEU A 113 14.06 4.02 2.21
N ALA A 114 13.50 3.60 1.07
CA ALA A 114 14.26 3.14 -0.08
C ALA A 114 15.24 4.21 -0.58
N GLY A 115 14.78 5.46 -0.68
CA GLY A 115 15.61 6.61 -1.07
C GLY A 115 16.77 6.86 -0.11
N ALA A 116 16.54 6.80 1.20
CA ALA A 116 17.58 6.94 2.22
C ALA A 116 18.68 5.87 2.08
N LEU A 117 18.31 4.66 1.66
CA LEU A 117 19.23 3.55 1.43
C LEU A 117 19.93 3.59 0.06
N GLY A 118 19.57 4.55 -0.80
CA GLY A 118 20.12 4.66 -2.16
C GLY A 118 19.56 3.61 -3.12
N LEU A 119 18.37 3.08 -2.87
CA LEU A 119 17.69 2.14 -3.75
C LEU A 119 16.90 2.90 -4.83
N THR A 120 16.94 2.38 -6.05
CA THR A 120 16.01 2.78 -7.12
C THR A 120 14.77 1.91 -7.01
N VAL A 121 13.61 2.49 -6.71
CA VAL A 121 12.34 1.75 -6.57
C VAL A 121 11.91 1.20 -7.94
N GLU A 122 11.60 -0.09 -7.99
CA GLU A 122 11.15 -0.82 -9.17
C GLU A 122 9.67 -1.20 -9.11
N ALA A 123 9.17 -1.52 -7.89
CA ALA A 123 7.80 -1.97 -7.69
C ALA A 123 7.32 -1.75 -6.26
N VAL A 124 6.01 -1.81 -6.07
CA VAL A 124 5.36 -1.98 -4.76
C VAL A 124 5.49 -3.45 -4.35
N LEU A 125 5.81 -3.71 -3.09
CA LEU A 125 5.97 -5.07 -2.56
C LEU A 125 4.61 -5.77 -2.39
N ASP A 126 3.66 -5.11 -1.76
CA ASP A 126 2.29 -5.58 -1.58
C ASP A 126 1.31 -4.52 -2.14
N PRO A 127 0.92 -4.67 -3.41
CA PRO A 127 0.05 -3.69 -4.07
C PRO A 127 -1.30 -3.59 -3.39
N HIS A 128 -1.78 -2.36 -3.19
CA HIS A 128 -3.08 -2.11 -2.60
C HIS A 128 -4.19 -2.78 -3.43
N ALA A 129 -5.05 -3.55 -2.78
CA ALA A 129 -6.14 -4.30 -3.42
C ALA A 129 -7.24 -3.42 -4.08
N GLY A 130 -7.00 -2.10 -4.20
CA GLY A 130 -7.88 -1.15 -4.90
C GLY A 130 -7.87 -1.30 -6.43
N VAL A 131 -6.95 -2.05 -7.01
CA VAL A 131 -7.02 -2.42 -8.43
C VAL A 131 -8.14 -3.42 -8.58
N THR A 132 -9.24 -3.00 -9.19
CA THR A 132 -10.34 -3.91 -9.54
C THR A 132 -9.77 -5.03 -10.40
N VAL A 133 -9.66 -6.25 -9.81
CA VAL A 133 -9.25 -7.42 -10.57
C VAL A 133 -10.32 -7.68 -11.64
N LEU A 134 -9.88 -7.66 -12.88
CA LEU A 134 -10.76 -7.78 -14.03
C LEU A 134 -10.64 -9.18 -14.65
N ASP A 135 -11.75 -9.65 -15.19
CA ASP A 135 -11.79 -10.74 -16.14
C ASP A 135 -11.94 -10.19 -17.55
N LYS A 136 -11.27 -10.82 -18.51
CA LYS A 136 -11.54 -10.68 -19.92
C LYS A 136 -12.56 -11.75 -20.31
N TRP A 137 -13.68 -11.34 -20.83
CA TRP A 137 -14.72 -12.22 -21.38
C TRP A 137 -14.61 -12.24 -22.88
N VAL A 138 -14.71 -13.42 -23.45
CA VAL A 138 -14.87 -13.64 -24.88
C VAL A 138 -16.18 -14.40 -25.08
N ILE A 139 -17.10 -13.84 -25.85
CA ILE A 139 -18.43 -14.40 -26.08
C ILE A 139 -18.60 -14.57 -27.59
N TYR A 140 -18.98 -15.77 -28.03
CA TYR A 140 -19.27 -16.07 -29.43
C TYR A 140 -20.79 -16.09 -29.60
N VAL A 141 -21.33 -15.15 -30.38
CA VAL A 141 -22.77 -14.90 -30.46
C VAL A 141 -23.22 -14.71 -31.93
N PRO A 142 -24.37 -15.28 -32.34
CA PRO A 142 -24.94 -14.99 -33.67
C PRO A 142 -25.05 -13.48 -33.88
N ARG A 143 -24.64 -13.00 -35.06
CA ARG A 143 -24.51 -11.57 -35.35
C ARG A 143 -25.77 -10.78 -35.04
N GLU A 144 -26.94 -11.34 -35.32
CA GLU A 144 -28.24 -10.72 -35.07
C GLU A 144 -28.56 -10.52 -33.57
N ASN A 145 -27.90 -11.28 -32.68
CA ASN A 145 -28.08 -11.24 -31.23
C ASN A 145 -26.96 -10.45 -30.50
N SER A 146 -25.94 -10.02 -31.25
CA SER A 146 -24.72 -9.42 -30.69
C SER A 146 -25.03 -8.17 -29.82
N GLU A 147 -25.86 -7.25 -30.27
CA GLU A 147 -26.24 -6.05 -29.54
C GLU A 147 -27.01 -6.37 -28.25
N ALA A 148 -27.93 -7.33 -28.29
CA ALA A 148 -28.74 -7.72 -27.14
C ALA A 148 -27.89 -8.36 -26.04
N VAL A 149 -26.96 -9.23 -26.41
CA VAL A 149 -26.01 -9.85 -25.45
C VAL A 149 -25.06 -8.82 -24.85
N GLN A 150 -24.52 -7.91 -25.68
CA GLN A 150 -23.67 -6.82 -25.18
C GLN A 150 -24.43 -5.93 -24.20
N ALA A 151 -25.64 -5.49 -24.51
CA ALA A 151 -26.47 -4.68 -23.61
C ALA A 151 -26.72 -5.38 -22.26
N ALA A 152 -27.01 -6.69 -22.30
CA ALA A 152 -27.24 -7.48 -21.09
C ALA A 152 -26.00 -7.56 -20.19
N VAL A 153 -24.80 -7.81 -20.74
CA VAL A 153 -23.56 -7.90 -19.96
C VAL A 153 -23.11 -6.54 -19.43
N PHE A 154 -23.36 -5.44 -20.17
CA PHE A 154 -23.11 -4.07 -19.70
C PHE A 154 -24.02 -3.72 -18.51
N ALA A 155 -25.31 -4.04 -18.59
CA ALA A 155 -26.25 -3.82 -17.49
C ALA A 155 -25.85 -4.64 -16.24
N ALA A 156 -25.17 -5.77 -16.41
CA ALA A 156 -24.64 -6.60 -15.32
C ALA A 156 -23.29 -6.14 -14.78
N GLY A 157 -22.72 -5.02 -15.29
CA GLY A 157 -21.50 -4.39 -14.79
C GLY A 157 -20.23 -4.70 -15.58
N ALA A 158 -20.33 -5.28 -16.78
CA ALA A 158 -19.20 -5.39 -17.72
C ALA A 158 -18.96 -4.07 -18.49
N GLY A 159 -17.81 -3.99 -19.18
CA GLY A 159 -17.53 -2.92 -20.14
C GLY A 159 -17.14 -1.58 -19.53
N HIS A 160 -16.60 -1.55 -18.29
CA HIS A 160 -16.09 -0.33 -17.67
C HIS A 160 -14.57 -0.30 -17.72
N ILE A 161 -13.98 0.79 -18.23
CA ILE A 161 -12.54 1.06 -18.27
C ILE A 161 -12.32 2.52 -17.88
N GLY A 162 -11.84 2.79 -16.66
CA GLY A 162 -11.76 4.16 -16.12
C GLY A 162 -13.13 4.82 -16.15
N ASP A 163 -13.20 6.02 -16.69
CA ASP A 163 -14.45 6.81 -16.85
C ASP A 163 -15.27 6.44 -18.08
N TYR A 164 -14.92 5.38 -18.79
CA TYR A 164 -15.66 4.90 -19.96
C TYR A 164 -16.51 3.68 -19.62
N SER A 165 -17.74 3.66 -20.15
CA SER A 165 -18.67 2.53 -20.06
C SER A 165 -18.95 1.94 -21.45
N HIS A 166 -19.54 0.74 -21.48
CA HIS A 166 -19.89 0.03 -22.73
C HIS A 166 -18.67 -0.27 -23.61
N CYS A 167 -17.48 -0.39 -23.00
CA CYS A 167 -16.26 -0.74 -23.73
C CYS A 167 -16.31 -2.21 -24.14
N SER A 168 -16.30 -2.43 -25.44
CA SER A 168 -16.21 -3.76 -26.05
C SER A 168 -15.37 -3.72 -27.32
N TRP A 169 -14.91 -4.86 -27.73
CA TRP A 169 -14.32 -5.09 -29.07
C TRP A 169 -14.97 -6.28 -29.69
N SER A 170 -15.26 -6.23 -30.99
CA SER A 170 -15.87 -7.34 -31.69
C SER A 170 -15.28 -7.56 -33.08
N VAL A 171 -15.29 -8.81 -33.52
CA VAL A 171 -14.86 -9.22 -34.86
C VAL A 171 -15.82 -10.28 -35.39
N ALA A 172 -16.19 -10.13 -36.66
CA ALA A 172 -17.03 -11.08 -37.36
C ALA A 172 -16.27 -12.37 -37.69
N GLY A 173 -16.90 -13.50 -37.46
CA GLY A 173 -16.37 -14.83 -37.77
C GLY A 173 -17.44 -15.80 -38.20
N THR A 174 -17.09 -17.09 -38.22
CA THR A 174 -18.02 -18.19 -38.50
C THR A 174 -17.86 -19.25 -37.41
N GLY A 175 -18.90 -19.46 -36.62
CA GLY A 175 -19.01 -20.57 -35.68
C GLY A 175 -19.42 -21.85 -36.43
N GLN A 176 -18.97 -23.00 -35.92
CA GLN A 176 -19.35 -24.31 -36.43
C GLN A 176 -19.66 -25.26 -35.29
N PHE A 177 -20.77 -25.97 -35.37
CA PHE A 177 -21.14 -26.99 -34.39
C PHE A 177 -21.97 -28.10 -35.02
N LEU A 178 -22.05 -29.24 -34.35
CA LEU A 178 -22.87 -30.38 -34.72
C LEU A 178 -23.80 -30.74 -33.55
N PRO A 179 -25.11 -30.42 -33.59
CA PRO A 179 -26.04 -30.84 -32.56
C PRO A 179 -26.13 -32.36 -32.48
N GLN A 180 -26.00 -32.95 -31.29
CA GLN A 180 -26.09 -34.38 -31.03
C GLN A 180 -27.50 -34.74 -30.56
N ASP A 181 -27.78 -36.06 -30.46
CA ASP A 181 -29.05 -36.56 -29.90
C ASP A 181 -29.23 -36.01 -28.47
N GLY A 182 -30.40 -35.41 -28.22
CA GLY A 182 -30.72 -34.75 -26.95
C GLY A 182 -30.52 -33.22 -26.93
N ALA A 183 -29.90 -32.64 -27.93
CA ALA A 183 -29.82 -31.18 -28.08
C ALA A 183 -31.13 -30.58 -28.59
N SER A 184 -31.43 -29.34 -28.18
CA SER A 184 -32.56 -28.53 -28.66
C SER A 184 -32.00 -27.23 -29.29
N PRO A 185 -31.37 -27.32 -30.48
CA PRO A 185 -30.64 -26.22 -31.04
C PRO A 185 -31.56 -25.07 -31.48
N ALA A 186 -31.21 -23.84 -31.12
CA ALA A 186 -31.90 -22.63 -31.57
C ALA A 186 -31.67 -22.37 -33.07
N ILE A 187 -30.55 -22.83 -33.63
CA ILE A 187 -30.18 -22.76 -35.04
C ILE A 187 -29.70 -24.15 -35.46
N GLY A 188 -30.17 -24.62 -36.62
CA GLY A 188 -29.77 -25.88 -37.22
C GLY A 188 -30.59 -27.10 -36.77
N SER A 189 -30.10 -28.31 -37.09
CA SER A 189 -30.80 -29.59 -36.86
C SER A 189 -29.85 -30.64 -36.30
N VAL A 190 -30.40 -31.55 -35.46
CA VAL A 190 -29.65 -32.69 -34.92
C VAL A 190 -29.03 -33.52 -36.05
N GLY A 191 -27.77 -33.89 -35.92
CA GLY A 191 -27.03 -34.71 -36.87
C GLY A 191 -26.50 -33.96 -38.11
N THR A 192 -26.71 -32.65 -38.23
CA THR A 192 -26.21 -31.82 -39.32
C THR A 192 -25.19 -30.81 -38.84
N VAL A 193 -24.02 -30.69 -39.52
CA VAL A 193 -23.02 -29.66 -39.19
C VAL A 193 -23.54 -28.30 -39.64
N GLU A 194 -23.69 -27.40 -38.70
CA GLU A 194 -24.10 -26.02 -38.93
C GLU A 194 -22.90 -25.07 -38.95
N ARG A 195 -23.02 -24.01 -39.78
CA ARG A 195 -22.08 -22.90 -39.88
C ARG A 195 -22.86 -21.61 -39.78
N VAL A 196 -22.59 -20.84 -38.73
CA VAL A 196 -23.32 -19.62 -38.39
C VAL A 196 -22.38 -18.41 -38.44
N ALA A 197 -22.87 -17.31 -39.01
CA ALA A 197 -22.16 -16.03 -38.92
C ALA A 197 -22.26 -15.52 -37.48
N GLU A 198 -21.14 -15.46 -36.79
CA GLU A 198 -21.04 -15.06 -35.39
C GLU A 198 -20.10 -13.87 -35.24
N ASP A 199 -20.36 -13.07 -34.21
CA ASP A 199 -19.40 -12.11 -33.71
C ASP A 199 -18.69 -12.71 -32.48
N ARG A 200 -17.36 -12.57 -32.46
CA ARG A 200 -16.58 -12.72 -31.26
C ARG A 200 -16.57 -11.37 -30.54
N VAL A 201 -17.24 -11.28 -29.40
CA VAL A 201 -17.37 -10.09 -28.59
C VAL A 201 -16.43 -10.22 -27.39
N GLU A 202 -15.61 -9.20 -27.16
CA GLU A 202 -14.69 -9.12 -26.03
C GLU A 202 -15.07 -7.95 -25.12
N VAL A 203 -15.20 -8.21 -23.81
CA VAL A 203 -15.47 -7.21 -22.79
C VAL A 203 -14.62 -7.49 -21.56
N VAL A 204 -14.44 -6.50 -20.70
CA VAL A 204 -13.86 -6.68 -19.36
C VAL A 204 -14.95 -6.54 -18.31
N ALA A 205 -14.82 -7.29 -17.21
CA ALA A 205 -15.74 -7.18 -16.08
C ALA A 205 -14.98 -7.37 -14.75
N PRO A 206 -15.37 -6.67 -13.68
CA PRO A 206 -14.84 -6.96 -12.34
C PRO A 206 -15.11 -8.41 -11.94
N VAL A 207 -14.12 -9.08 -11.32
CA VAL A 207 -14.27 -10.47 -10.82
C VAL A 207 -15.50 -10.62 -9.92
N ARG A 208 -15.81 -9.60 -9.10
CA ARG A 208 -17.01 -9.57 -8.24
C ARG A 208 -18.33 -9.60 -9.02
N ALA A 209 -18.33 -9.16 -10.29
CA ALA A 209 -19.52 -9.17 -11.15
C ALA A 209 -19.66 -10.47 -11.97
N ARG A 210 -18.69 -11.40 -11.89
CA ARG A 210 -18.61 -12.62 -12.72
C ARG A 210 -19.93 -13.40 -12.74
N THR A 211 -20.53 -13.65 -11.57
CA THR A 211 -21.80 -14.40 -11.47
C THR A 211 -22.95 -13.66 -12.15
N ALA A 212 -23.05 -12.35 -11.96
CA ALA A 212 -24.11 -11.53 -12.57
C ALA A 212 -23.96 -11.44 -14.08
N VAL A 213 -22.73 -11.21 -14.56
CA VAL A 213 -22.41 -11.15 -16.01
C VAL A 213 -22.70 -12.49 -16.68
N LEU A 214 -22.32 -13.62 -16.06
CA LEU A 214 -22.59 -14.95 -16.58
C LEU A 214 -24.09 -15.22 -16.71
N ALA A 215 -24.86 -14.88 -15.69
CA ALA A 215 -26.32 -15.05 -15.71
C ALA A 215 -26.98 -14.18 -16.79
N ALA A 216 -26.57 -12.93 -16.93
CA ALA A 216 -27.09 -11.99 -17.92
C ALA A 216 -26.74 -12.45 -19.35
N MET A 217 -25.48 -12.85 -19.57
CA MET A 217 -25.03 -13.39 -20.85
C MET A 217 -25.85 -14.61 -21.27
N ARG A 218 -25.96 -15.62 -20.38
CA ARG A 218 -26.74 -16.84 -20.67
C ARG A 218 -28.22 -16.57 -20.93
N SER A 219 -28.82 -15.62 -20.21
CA SER A 219 -30.23 -15.26 -20.41
C SER A 219 -30.50 -14.55 -21.74
N ALA A 220 -29.55 -13.76 -22.23
CA ALA A 220 -29.68 -13.01 -23.47
C ALA A 220 -29.21 -13.78 -24.69
N HIS A 221 -28.42 -14.84 -24.51
CA HIS A 221 -27.84 -15.62 -25.58
C HIS A 221 -28.91 -16.58 -26.18
N PRO A 222 -29.02 -16.69 -27.52
CA PRO A 222 -30.02 -17.55 -28.12
C PRO A 222 -29.72 -19.05 -28.00
N TYR A 223 -28.46 -19.44 -27.82
CA TYR A 223 -28.08 -20.85 -27.71
C TYR A 223 -28.34 -21.37 -26.29
N GLU A 224 -28.79 -22.63 -26.20
CA GLU A 224 -28.92 -23.32 -24.90
C GLU A 224 -27.57 -23.50 -24.20
N GLU A 225 -26.50 -23.73 -24.95
CA GLU A 225 -25.11 -23.82 -24.47
C GLU A 225 -24.21 -22.86 -25.27
N PRO A 226 -24.11 -21.60 -24.86
CA PRO A 226 -23.25 -20.62 -25.53
C PRO A 226 -21.76 -20.93 -25.32
N ALA A 227 -20.96 -20.75 -26.36
CA ALA A 227 -19.50 -20.78 -26.24
C ALA A 227 -19.01 -19.44 -25.71
N PHE A 228 -18.20 -19.47 -24.64
CA PHE A 228 -17.55 -18.30 -24.08
C PHE A 228 -16.29 -18.69 -23.29
N ASP A 229 -15.39 -17.75 -23.15
CA ASP A 229 -14.17 -17.89 -22.33
C ASP A 229 -14.09 -16.77 -21.29
N ILE A 230 -13.49 -17.07 -20.12
CA ILE A 230 -13.17 -16.10 -19.08
C ILE A 230 -11.69 -16.22 -18.74
N PHE A 231 -10.93 -15.15 -18.99
CA PHE A 231 -9.51 -15.07 -18.66
C PHE A 231 -9.31 -14.10 -17.50
N ALA A 232 -8.66 -14.54 -16.43
CA ALA A 232 -8.21 -13.64 -15.38
C ALA A 232 -7.13 -12.72 -15.94
N LEU A 233 -7.33 -11.41 -15.86
CA LEU A 233 -6.32 -10.44 -16.25
C LEU A 233 -5.33 -10.23 -15.12
N VAL A 234 -4.05 -10.16 -15.46
CA VAL A 234 -3.03 -9.66 -14.54
C VAL A 234 -3.23 -8.15 -14.42
N PRO A 235 -3.51 -7.63 -13.21
CA PRO A 235 -3.66 -6.20 -13.04
C PRO A 235 -2.34 -5.50 -13.37
N PRO A 236 -2.39 -4.28 -13.95
CA PRO A 236 -1.19 -3.47 -14.08
C PRO A 236 -0.60 -3.25 -12.68
N PRO A 237 0.72 -3.07 -12.55
CA PRO A 237 1.34 -2.77 -11.27
C PRO A 237 0.62 -1.58 -10.62
N ALA A 238 0.05 -1.79 -9.42
CA ALA A 238 -0.51 -0.69 -8.66
C ALA A 238 0.64 0.23 -8.25
N GLY A 239 0.49 1.53 -8.48
CA GLY A 239 1.46 2.51 -7.99
C GLY A 239 1.46 2.65 -6.47
N THR A 240 0.40 2.17 -5.79
CA THR A 240 0.17 2.31 -4.35
C THR A 240 0.11 0.96 -3.65
N GLY A 241 0.48 0.90 -2.38
CA GLY A 241 0.50 -0.31 -1.55
C GLY A 241 1.68 -0.33 -0.58
N LEU A 242 1.75 -1.36 0.26
CA LEU A 242 2.72 -1.48 1.33
C LEU A 242 4.09 -1.95 0.81
N GLY A 243 5.13 -1.38 1.39
CA GLY A 243 6.51 -1.72 1.07
C GLY A 243 6.90 -1.39 -0.37
N ARG A 244 8.20 -1.46 -0.63
CA ARG A 244 8.79 -1.25 -1.96
C ARG A 244 9.82 -2.32 -2.26
N ILE A 245 9.96 -2.67 -3.52
CA ILE A 245 11.11 -3.41 -4.05
C ILE A 245 11.99 -2.41 -4.77
N GLY A 246 13.25 -2.38 -4.40
CA GLY A 246 14.22 -1.47 -5.02
C GLY A 246 15.53 -2.17 -5.33
N ARG A 247 16.32 -1.52 -6.17
CA ARG A 247 17.60 -2.03 -6.65
C ARG A 247 18.75 -1.13 -6.23
N LEU A 248 19.82 -1.75 -5.75
CA LEU A 248 21.11 -1.06 -5.55
C LEU A 248 21.78 -0.73 -6.89
N PRO A 249 22.51 0.39 -6.98
CA PRO A 249 23.28 0.72 -8.20
C PRO A 249 24.31 -0.34 -8.59
N ARG A 250 24.83 -1.08 -7.60
CA ARG A 250 25.77 -2.20 -7.76
C ARG A 250 25.48 -3.24 -6.67
N PRO A 251 25.62 -4.54 -6.97
CA PRO A 251 25.55 -5.57 -5.94
C PRO A 251 26.64 -5.36 -4.88
N GLU A 252 26.30 -5.63 -3.61
CA GLU A 252 27.25 -5.62 -2.48
C GLU A 252 26.95 -6.77 -1.53
N PRO A 253 27.91 -7.24 -0.72
CA PRO A 253 27.65 -8.26 0.30
C PRO A 253 26.61 -7.78 1.32
N LEU A 254 25.81 -8.71 1.88
CA LEU A 254 24.81 -8.40 2.91
C LEU A 254 25.43 -7.62 4.08
N SER A 255 26.62 -7.99 4.52
CA SER A 255 27.35 -7.26 5.58
C SER A 255 27.60 -5.79 5.25
N ALA A 256 27.94 -5.47 4.00
CA ALA A 256 28.12 -4.11 3.53
C ALA A 256 26.78 -3.36 3.44
N PHE A 257 25.72 -4.03 2.98
CA PHE A 257 24.38 -3.44 2.96
C PHE A 257 23.86 -3.14 4.37
N VAL A 258 24.07 -4.02 5.35
CA VAL A 258 23.75 -3.78 6.78
C VAL A 258 24.51 -2.55 7.32
N ALA A 259 25.79 -2.40 6.97
CA ALA A 259 26.57 -1.21 7.32
C ALA A 259 26.02 0.07 6.69
N ARG A 260 25.57 -0.01 5.41
CA ARG A 260 24.87 1.08 4.71
C ARG A 260 23.59 1.47 5.44
N VAL A 261 22.74 0.50 5.82
CA VAL A 261 21.51 0.74 6.57
C VAL A 261 21.81 1.49 7.86
N ARG A 262 22.81 1.03 8.62
CA ARG A 262 23.23 1.69 9.87
C ARG A 262 23.72 3.13 9.67
N ALA A 263 24.37 3.42 8.56
CA ALA A 263 24.87 4.75 8.26
C ALA A 263 23.78 5.70 7.74
N ALA A 264 22.74 5.16 7.11
CA ALA A 264 21.68 5.93 6.46
C ALA A 264 20.52 6.30 7.40
N LEU A 265 20.25 5.48 8.42
CA LEU A 265 19.14 5.69 9.34
C LEU A 265 19.60 6.34 10.65
N PRO A 266 18.71 7.07 11.36
CA PRO A 266 19.01 7.61 12.67
C PRO A 266 19.48 6.54 13.66
N GLU A 267 20.45 6.87 14.47
CA GLU A 267 20.97 5.97 15.51
C GLU A 267 19.93 5.75 16.63
N THR A 268 19.74 4.49 17.02
CA THR A 268 18.81 4.06 18.06
C THR A 268 19.42 2.97 18.93
N SER A 269 18.88 2.76 20.13
CA SER A 269 19.36 1.72 21.05
C SER A 269 19.21 0.29 20.47
N ALA A 270 18.22 0.07 19.61
CA ALA A 270 18.02 -1.22 18.95
C ALA A 270 19.09 -1.50 17.88
N GLY A 271 19.69 -0.45 17.31
CA GLY A 271 20.67 -0.56 16.24
C GLY A 271 20.09 -1.25 15.00
N VAL A 272 20.95 -1.95 14.27
CA VAL A 272 20.59 -2.77 13.10
C VAL A 272 21.03 -4.20 13.35
N ARG A 273 20.10 -5.14 13.22
CA ARG A 273 20.40 -6.57 13.29
C ARG A 273 19.97 -7.27 12.01
N ALA A 274 20.69 -8.31 11.61
CA ALA A 274 20.42 -9.03 10.39
C ALA A 274 20.53 -10.53 10.60
N ALA A 275 19.81 -11.30 9.78
CA ALA A 275 19.85 -12.74 9.71
C ALA A 275 20.02 -13.17 8.25
N GLY A 276 21.15 -13.78 7.93
CA GLY A 276 21.51 -14.23 6.58
C GLY A 276 23.00 -14.51 6.47
N ASP A 277 23.43 -14.97 5.29
CA ASP A 277 24.86 -15.12 4.99
C ASP A 277 25.47 -13.72 4.80
N PRO A 278 26.52 -13.32 5.58
CA PRO A 278 27.15 -12.02 5.46
C PRO A 278 27.72 -11.73 4.06
N ASP A 279 28.10 -12.76 3.31
CA ASP A 279 28.68 -12.64 1.98
C ASP A 279 27.64 -12.77 0.86
N LEU A 280 26.34 -12.97 1.18
CA LEU A 280 25.26 -13.00 0.20
C LEU A 280 25.29 -11.74 -0.68
N PRO A 281 25.39 -11.88 -2.02
CA PRO A 281 25.35 -10.72 -2.90
C PRO A 281 23.94 -10.13 -2.96
N VAL A 282 23.78 -8.92 -2.45
CA VAL A 282 22.52 -8.18 -2.42
C VAL A 282 22.51 -7.16 -3.55
N SER A 283 21.49 -7.19 -4.37
CA SER A 283 21.24 -6.22 -5.44
C SER A 283 19.81 -5.70 -5.44
N ARG A 284 18.87 -6.55 -5.08
CA ARG A 284 17.44 -6.25 -5.05
C ARG A 284 16.90 -6.47 -3.63
N VAL A 285 16.27 -5.45 -3.08
CA VAL A 285 15.89 -5.39 -1.67
C VAL A 285 14.41 -5.02 -1.58
N ALA A 286 13.67 -5.74 -0.75
CA ALA A 286 12.36 -5.30 -0.28
C ALA A 286 12.54 -4.44 0.98
N VAL A 287 11.77 -3.35 1.09
CA VAL A 287 11.74 -2.49 2.27
C VAL A 287 10.31 -2.20 2.69
N CYS A 288 10.06 -2.16 3.99
CA CYS A 288 8.80 -1.69 4.57
C CYS A 288 9.13 -0.91 5.84
N GLY A 289 8.75 0.38 5.89
CA GLY A 289 8.82 1.17 7.10
C GLY A 289 7.85 0.62 8.15
N GLY A 290 8.21 0.76 9.43
CA GLY A 290 7.42 0.22 10.53
C GLY A 290 7.38 -1.31 10.59
N SER A 291 6.33 -1.87 11.18
CA SER A 291 6.16 -3.31 11.41
C SER A 291 5.75 -4.04 10.14
N GLY A 292 6.64 -4.84 9.58
CA GLY A 292 6.43 -5.57 8.32
C GLY A 292 6.43 -7.09 8.45
N ASP A 293 6.19 -7.66 9.63
CA ASP A 293 6.16 -9.12 9.81
C ASP A 293 5.02 -9.80 9.02
N SER A 294 3.92 -9.09 8.77
CA SER A 294 2.81 -9.56 7.93
C SER A 294 3.18 -9.78 6.46
N LEU A 295 4.24 -9.14 5.97
CA LEU A 295 4.70 -9.21 4.58
C LEU A 295 5.74 -10.32 4.33
N LEU A 296 6.16 -11.06 5.35
CA LEU A 296 7.18 -12.11 5.21
C LEU A 296 6.82 -13.16 4.15
N GLY A 297 5.54 -13.53 4.03
CA GLY A 297 5.06 -14.44 2.99
C GLY A 297 5.18 -13.86 1.57
N THR A 298 4.82 -12.58 1.40
CA THR A 298 4.96 -11.85 0.13
C THR A 298 6.44 -11.73 -0.26
N VAL A 299 7.29 -11.42 0.71
CA VAL A 299 8.74 -11.31 0.51
C VAL A 299 9.37 -12.65 0.11
N ALA A 300 8.96 -13.76 0.73
CA ALA A 300 9.45 -15.08 0.37
C ALA A 300 9.12 -15.50 -1.06
N ALA A 301 8.04 -14.95 -1.63
CA ALA A 301 7.63 -15.19 -3.02
C ALA A 301 8.22 -14.15 -4.00
N ALA A 302 8.83 -13.07 -3.50
CA ALA A 302 9.42 -12.03 -4.32
C ALA A 302 10.86 -12.38 -4.76
N ASP A 303 11.27 -11.90 -5.93
CA ASP A 303 12.64 -12.03 -6.39
C ASP A 303 13.52 -10.92 -5.77
N VAL A 304 13.89 -11.12 -4.48
CA VAL A 304 14.75 -10.21 -3.70
C VAL A 304 15.75 -11.02 -2.87
N GLN A 305 16.88 -10.41 -2.51
CA GLN A 305 17.90 -11.06 -1.69
C GLN A 305 17.80 -10.69 -0.22
N ALA A 306 17.23 -9.52 0.10
CA ALA A 306 17.08 -9.05 1.47
C ALA A 306 15.74 -8.34 1.68
N TYR A 307 15.25 -8.37 2.91
CA TYR A 307 14.09 -7.63 3.36
C TYR A 307 14.45 -6.80 4.60
N LEU A 308 14.22 -5.49 4.52
CA LEU A 308 14.40 -4.57 5.63
C LEU A 308 13.04 -4.08 6.14
N THR A 309 12.84 -4.22 7.45
CA THR A 309 11.64 -3.74 8.16
C THR A 309 11.95 -3.56 9.65
N ALA A 310 10.93 -3.37 10.48
CA ALA A 310 11.05 -3.28 11.93
C ALA A 310 10.13 -4.29 12.64
N ASP A 311 10.29 -4.41 13.96
CA ASP A 311 9.45 -5.19 14.88
C ASP A 311 9.36 -6.69 14.54
N LEU A 312 10.39 -7.26 13.94
CA LEU A 312 10.42 -8.69 13.65
C LEU A 312 10.51 -9.49 14.94
N ARG A 313 9.49 -10.32 15.19
CA ARG A 313 9.44 -11.23 16.33
C ARG A 313 10.21 -12.51 16.03
N HIS A 314 10.65 -13.19 17.08
CA HIS A 314 11.48 -14.40 16.99
C HIS A 314 10.87 -15.46 16.06
N HIS A 315 9.66 -15.92 16.34
CA HIS A 315 9.08 -17.04 15.58
C HIS A 315 8.82 -16.72 14.11
N PRO A 316 8.18 -15.59 13.73
CA PRO A 316 8.03 -15.24 12.31
C PRO A 316 9.37 -15.13 11.57
N ALA A 317 10.40 -14.56 12.22
CA ALA A 317 11.72 -14.46 11.61
C ALA A 317 12.41 -15.82 11.45
N ASP A 318 12.35 -16.71 12.46
CA ASP A 318 12.90 -18.05 12.41
C ASP A 318 12.20 -18.92 11.34
N GLU A 319 10.86 -18.87 11.30
CA GLU A 319 10.06 -19.59 10.29
C GLU A 319 10.39 -19.13 8.88
N HIS A 320 10.48 -17.80 8.67
CA HIS A 320 10.89 -17.26 7.38
C HIS A 320 12.28 -17.72 6.96
N ARG A 321 13.26 -17.70 7.89
CA ARG A 321 14.64 -18.13 7.61
C ARG A 321 14.77 -19.62 7.29
N ARG A 322 13.82 -20.46 7.72
CA ARG A 322 13.74 -21.88 7.36
C ARG A 322 13.06 -22.12 6.01
N ALA A 323 12.17 -21.21 5.61
CA ALA A 323 11.35 -21.37 4.41
C ALA A 323 11.88 -20.58 3.19
N SER A 324 12.82 -19.64 3.40
CA SER A 324 13.29 -18.71 2.38
C SER A 324 14.77 -18.39 2.53
N GLU A 325 15.45 -18.20 1.41
CA GLU A 325 16.84 -17.73 1.35
C GLU A 325 16.96 -16.20 1.52
N VAL A 326 15.85 -15.47 1.55
CA VAL A 326 15.85 -14.00 1.69
C VAL A 326 16.36 -13.63 3.08
N ALA A 327 17.43 -12.83 3.13
CA ALA A 327 17.98 -12.33 4.38
C ALA A 327 17.03 -11.29 5.02
N LEU A 328 16.98 -11.28 6.36
CA LEU A 328 16.20 -10.32 7.12
C LEU A 328 17.10 -9.25 7.72
N ILE A 329 16.64 -8.00 7.68
CA ILE A 329 17.27 -6.86 8.35
C ILE A 329 16.19 -6.16 9.17
N ASP A 330 16.41 -6.08 10.47
CA ASP A 330 15.49 -5.52 11.43
C ASP A 330 16.13 -4.29 12.08
N VAL A 331 15.38 -3.18 12.07
CA VAL A 331 15.81 -1.88 12.60
C VAL A 331 14.78 -1.36 13.60
N ALA A 332 15.07 -0.27 14.30
CA ALA A 332 14.05 0.37 15.13
C ALA A 332 12.89 0.89 14.27
N HIS A 333 11.67 0.70 14.73
CA HIS A 333 10.44 1.13 14.06
C HIS A 333 10.52 2.60 13.67
N TRP A 334 10.72 3.48 14.66
CA TRP A 334 10.86 4.91 14.45
C TRP A 334 11.93 5.28 13.42
N ALA A 335 13.09 4.62 13.44
CA ALA A 335 14.19 4.92 12.52
C ALA A 335 13.87 4.53 11.08
N SER A 336 13.09 3.45 10.87
CA SER A 336 12.68 3.01 9.53
C SER A 336 11.71 3.98 8.86
N GLU A 337 10.94 4.73 9.64
CA GLU A 337 9.91 5.66 9.17
C GLU A 337 10.41 7.13 9.15
N PHE A 338 11.42 7.46 9.95
CA PHE A 338 11.90 8.84 10.07
C PHE A 338 12.27 9.52 8.73
N PRO A 339 12.83 8.84 7.72
CA PRO A 339 13.06 9.43 6.39
C PRO A 339 11.81 10.07 5.76
N TRP A 340 10.60 9.52 6.06
CA TRP A 340 9.34 10.07 5.59
C TRP A 340 9.09 11.49 6.10
N CYS A 341 9.52 11.85 7.29
CA CYS A 341 9.35 13.21 7.81
C CYS A 341 9.96 14.26 6.87
N GLY A 342 11.15 13.98 6.34
CA GLY A 342 11.80 14.83 5.35
C GLY A 342 11.03 14.92 4.04
N GLN A 343 10.52 13.79 3.55
CA GLN A 343 9.72 13.71 2.33
C GLN A 343 8.39 14.46 2.47
N ALA A 344 7.65 14.24 3.57
CA ALA A 344 6.39 14.93 3.84
C ALA A 344 6.58 16.45 4.00
N ALA A 345 7.67 16.86 4.65
CA ALA A 345 8.04 18.27 4.73
C ALA A 345 8.29 18.87 3.34
N GLU A 346 8.93 18.13 2.43
CA GLU A 346 9.20 18.62 1.07
C GLU A 346 7.94 18.72 0.22
N VAL A 347 6.97 17.81 0.37
CA VAL A 347 5.65 17.90 -0.26
C VAL A 347 5.00 19.26 0.07
N LEU A 348 4.98 19.61 1.35
CA LEU A 348 4.41 20.88 1.82
C LEU A 348 5.23 22.09 1.37
N ARG A 349 6.57 22.04 1.48
CA ARG A 349 7.46 23.13 1.04
C ARG A 349 7.30 23.45 -0.46
N SER A 350 7.26 22.40 -1.28
CA SER A 350 7.08 22.54 -2.73
C SER A 350 5.73 23.19 -3.08
N ARG A 351 4.68 22.85 -2.36
CA ARG A 351 3.32 23.37 -2.60
C ARG A 351 3.17 24.82 -2.16
N PHE A 352 3.69 25.15 -0.99
CA PHE A 352 3.51 26.47 -0.39
C PHE A 352 4.64 27.47 -0.70
N ARG A 353 5.74 27.03 -1.30
CA ARG A 353 6.83 27.87 -1.84
C ARG A 353 7.31 28.97 -0.88
N GLY A 354 7.45 28.65 0.41
CA GLY A 354 7.93 29.58 1.44
C GLY A 354 6.86 30.43 2.12
N SER A 355 5.57 30.38 1.68
CA SER A 355 4.47 31.04 2.37
C SER A 355 4.08 30.34 3.69
N LEU A 356 4.48 29.07 3.87
CA LEU A 356 4.26 28.27 5.06
C LEU A 356 5.60 27.63 5.48
N PRO A 357 6.22 28.03 6.59
CA PRO A 357 7.41 27.38 7.14
C PRO A 357 7.10 25.92 7.52
N VAL A 358 7.93 24.98 7.07
CA VAL A 358 7.80 23.56 7.39
C VAL A 358 9.12 23.04 7.95
N ARG A 359 9.07 22.40 9.11
CA ARG A 359 10.23 21.79 9.77
C ARG A 359 9.94 20.34 10.14
N VAL A 360 11.01 19.57 10.33
CA VAL A 360 10.97 18.24 10.94
C VAL A 360 11.32 18.39 12.41
N ALA A 361 10.59 17.69 13.28
CA ALA A 361 10.92 17.64 14.72
C ALA A 361 12.28 16.98 14.94
N THR A 362 13.02 17.49 15.92
CA THR A 362 14.37 17.00 16.24
C THR A 362 14.38 15.97 17.36
N VAL A 363 13.28 15.87 18.11
CA VAL A 363 13.13 14.91 19.20
C VAL A 363 13.05 13.48 18.66
N ARG A 364 13.93 12.61 19.14
CA ARG A 364 13.82 11.17 18.92
C ARG A 364 12.73 10.61 19.83
N THR A 365 11.71 10.02 19.22
CA THR A 365 10.55 9.44 19.91
C THR A 365 10.58 7.91 19.99
N ASP A 366 11.67 7.28 19.53
CA ASP A 366 11.91 5.85 19.76
C ASP A 366 11.79 5.55 21.26
N PRO A 367 10.88 4.63 21.67
CA PRO A 367 10.67 4.32 23.08
C PRO A 367 11.87 3.66 23.77
N TRP A 368 12.78 3.07 22.99
CA TRP A 368 13.96 2.38 23.49
C TRP A 368 15.14 3.35 23.58
N ASN A 369 15.58 3.67 24.79
CA ASN A 369 16.57 4.72 25.03
C ASN A 369 17.83 4.25 25.76
N LEU A 370 17.95 2.96 26.06
CA LEU A 370 19.11 2.39 26.75
C LEU A 370 19.74 1.27 25.92
N GLU A 371 21.07 1.31 25.82
CA GLU A 371 21.88 0.23 25.23
C GLU A 371 22.69 -0.45 26.34
N SER A 372 22.85 -1.79 26.25
CA SER A 372 23.89 -2.47 27.02
C SER A 372 25.23 -2.20 26.32
N GLY A 373 26.11 -1.41 26.93
CA GLY A 373 27.46 -1.14 26.41
C GLY A 373 28.29 -2.42 26.24
N PRO A 374 29.39 -2.38 25.49
CA PRO A 374 30.27 -3.53 25.23
C PRO A 374 30.92 -4.14 26.49
N GLU A 375 30.84 -3.47 27.62
CA GLU A 375 31.47 -3.90 28.90
C GLU A 375 30.73 -5.05 29.62
N HIS A 376 29.54 -5.48 29.16
CA HIS A 376 28.79 -6.58 29.78
C HIS A 376 28.80 -7.91 28.98
N ARG A 377 29.71 -8.07 28.02
CA ARG A 377 29.93 -9.35 27.33
C ARG A 377 30.93 -10.27 28.02
N THR A 378 30.88 -10.41 29.34
CA THR A 378 31.57 -11.46 30.04
C THR A 378 30.58 -12.37 30.75
N GLY A 379 30.01 -13.26 30.00
CA GLY A 379 29.20 -14.37 30.48
C GLY A 379 29.20 -15.46 29.42
N GLU A 380 30.25 -16.30 29.45
CA GLU A 380 30.18 -17.61 28.85
C GLU A 380 28.97 -18.33 29.45
N ILE A 381 28.01 -18.71 28.61
CA ILE A 381 26.98 -19.64 29.01
C ILE A 381 27.68 -21.00 29.08
N SER A 382 28.21 -21.34 30.26
CA SER A 382 28.69 -22.68 30.54
C SER A 382 27.48 -23.62 30.62
N HIS A 383 27.34 -24.45 29.60
CA HIS A 383 26.49 -25.63 29.67
C HIS A 383 27.23 -26.67 30.49
N GLU A 384 27.02 -26.72 31.80
CA GLU A 384 27.29 -27.89 32.62
C GLU A 384 25.97 -28.64 32.90
N GLY A 385 25.93 -29.94 32.48
CA GLY A 385 25.03 -30.96 32.95
C GLY A 385 23.98 -31.43 32.00
#